data_b970589d60562516f6387334581a30f3
#
_entry.id   b970589d60562516f6387334581a30f3
#
_cell.length_a   1.000
_cell.length_b   1.000
_cell.length_c   1.000
_cell.angle_alpha   90.00
_cell.angle_beta   90.00
_cell.angle_gamma   90.00
#
_symmetry.space_group_name_H-M   'P 1'
#
loop_
_entity.id
_entity.type
_entity.pdbx_description
1 polymer ?
#
loop_
_entity_poly.entity_id
_entity_poly.type
_entity_poly.pdbx_seq_one_letter_code
_entity_poly.pdbx_strand_id
1 'polypeptide(L)'
;MVAPDAFPADTAVITGRLTARRVRPAVLLCVTLLWAALLPDRSLPAQPTPTDGVRGTLFIVGGGTQPPALVEDFVRRAGGAGRAKIVVFAQASAGGERSGEAKAKDFRALGAEARALWIDRRQADLDSVVRLLDGATGVWFGGGDQNRLTAVLRGTRVEQAIRARYAAGAVVGGTSAGAAVLSTPMITGEELGTRRDSTEAWTRVARGSVEVDSGFALLTSAVVDQHFLRRKRHNRLLSLVLADAPHLGVGIDEGTALIVEPDGLWRVAGVSAAFVVDARDAQRTEAAAPVLGAAGVRLHLLPAGATFDPRTGRATLR
;
A
#
# COMPACT_ATOMS: atom_id res chain seq x y z
N MET A 1 33.73 -43.26 26.23
CA MET A 1 33.11 -44.12 27.26
C MET A 1 33.02 -43.31 28.54
N VAL A 2 31.95 -42.52 28.69
CA VAL A 2 31.55 -41.86 29.95
C VAL A 2 30.02 -41.85 29.94
N ALA A 3 29.42 -42.45 30.95
CA ALA A 3 27.99 -42.67 31.12
C ALA A 3 27.29 -41.38 31.65
N PRO A 4 25.97 -41.23 31.46
CA PRO A 4 25.21 -40.05 31.91
C PRO A 4 24.75 -40.22 33.39
N ASP A 5 24.84 -39.13 34.15
CA ASP A 5 24.37 -39.03 35.53
C ASP A 5 22.85 -38.80 35.57
N ALA A 6 22.25 -39.56 36.53
CA ALA A 6 20.82 -39.59 36.80
C ALA A 6 20.37 -38.45 37.73
N PHE A 7 19.18 -37.89 37.47
CA PHE A 7 18.47 -36.97 38.37
C PHE A 7 17.67 -37.77 39.42
N PRO A 8 17.63 -37.35 40.70
CA PRO A 8 16.72 -37.92 41.69
C PRO A 8 15.33 -37.24 41.64
N ALA A 9 14.31 -38.08 41.72
CA ALA A 9 12.93 -37.67 41.94
C ALA A 9 12.69 -37.44 43.44
N ASP A 10 12.12 -36.30 43.79
CA ASP A 10 11.56 -36.08 45.13
C ASP A 10 10.07 -35.73 45.01
N THR A 11 9.25 -36.64 45.50
CA THR A 11 7.80 -36.58 45.58
C THR A 11 7.40 -36.15 46.99
N ALA A 12 6.86 -34.95 47.14
CA ALA A 12 6.20 -34.56 48.39
C ALA A 12 4.70 -34.39 48.14
N VAL A 13 3.92 -35.35 48.60
CA VAL A 13 2.47 -35.31 48.68
C VAL A 13 2.07 -34.56 49.98
N ILE A 14 1.41 -33.45 49.87
CA ILE A 14 0.75 -32.79 51.01
C ILE A 14 -0.76 -32.90 50.82
N THR A 15 -1.38 -33.80 51.60
CA THR A 15 -2.82 -33.93 51.77
C THR A 15 -3.30 -32.95 52.87
N GLY A 16 -3.90 -31.86 52.45
CA GLY A 16 -4.61 -30.94 53.35
C GLY A 16 -6.12 -31.07 53.18
N ARG A 17 -6.82 -31.65 54.17
CA ARG A 17 -8.26 -31.64 54.27
C ARG A 17 -8.75 -30.23 54.64
N LEU A 18 -9.57 -29.62 53.79
CA LEU A 18 -10.31 -28.41 54.14
C LEU A 18 -11.80 -28.74 54.32
N THR A 19 -12.25 -28.53 55.52
CA THR A 19 -13.63 -28.65 55.99
C THR A 19 -14.50 -27.55 55.37
N ALA A 20 -15.63 -27.94 54.80
CA ALA A 20 -16.61 -27.07 54.23
C ALA A 20 -17.37 -26.33 55.34
N ARG A 21 -17.29 -25.00 55.39
CA ARG A 21 -18.18 -24.12 56.15
C ARG A 21 -19.21 -23.54 55.20
N ARG A 22 -20.47 -23.96 55.40
CA ARG A 22 -21.66 -23.36 54.72
C ARG A 22 -21.83 -21.93 55.19
N VAL A 23 -21.80 -20.97 54.25
CA VAL A 23 -22.26 -19.59 54.46
C VAL A 23 -23.49 -19.37 53.58
N ARG A 24 -24.58 -18.92 54.22
CA ARG A 24 -25.87 -18.63 53.62
C ARG A 24 -25.77 -17.47 52.62
N PRO A 25 -26.60 -17.44 51.57
CA PRO A 25 -26.63 -16.31 50.63
C PRO A 25 -27.36 -15.11 51.24
N ALA A 26 -26.65 -14.01 51.40
CA ALA A 26 -27.28 -12.69 51.57
C ALA A 26 -27.44 -12.05 50.22
N VAL A 27 -28.67 -11.68 49.94
CA VAL A 27 -29.15 -10.88 48.82
C VAL A 27 -28.38 -9.57 48.79
N LEU A 28 -27.66 -9.33 47.69
CA LEU A 28 -27.24 -7.98 47.31
C LEU A 28 -27.69 -7.74 45.87
N LEU A 29 -28.81 -7.07 45.78
CA LEU A 29 -29.47 -6.61 44.57
C LEU A 29 -28.86 -5.28 44.17
N CYS A 30 -28.62 -5.13 42.88
CA CYS A 30 -28.50 -3.86 42.14
C CYS A 30 -27.46 -2.83 42.57
N VAL A 31 -26.36 -2.74 41.83
CA VAL A 31 -25.93 -1.53 41.13
C VAL A 31 -24.88 -1.94 40.07
N THR A 32 -25.31 -2.44 38.94
CA THR A 32 -24.50 -2.51 37.72
C THR A 32 -25.33 -1.99 36.57
N LEU A 33 -25.63 -0.72 36.62
CA LEU A 33 -26.21 -0.03 35.48
C LEU A 33 -25.45 1.29 35.31
N LEU A 34 -25.07 1.55 34.06
CA LEU A 34 -24.53 2.79 33.53
C LEU A 34 -23.05 3.08 33.73
N TRP A 35 -22.18 2.27 33.12
CA TRP A 35 -20.90 2.79 32.59
C TRP A 35 -20.56 2.18 31.24
N ALA A 36 -21.55 2.07 30.34
CA ALA A 36 -21.38 1.62 28.96
C ALA A 36 -21.85 2.68 27.97
N ALA A 37 -21.50 3.94 28.21
CA ALA A 37 -21.83 5.00 27.26
C ALA A 37 -20.90 6.18 27.49
N LEU A 38 -19.73 6.15 26.86
CA LEU A 38 -18.93 7.32 26.44
C LEU A 38 -17.53 6.86 25.97
N LEU A 39 -17.50 5.82 25.13
CA LEU A 39 -16.39 5.72 24.19
C LEU A 39 -16.81 6.56 22.99
N PRO A 40 -16.06 7.59 22.60
CA PRO A 40 -16.35 8.28 21.36
C PRO A 40 -16.25 7.25 20.24
N ASP A 41 -17.35 7.12 19.51
CA ASP A 41 -17.40 6.37 18.25
C ASP A 41 -16.31 6.91 17.34
N ARG A 42 -15.18 6.21 17.29
CA ARG A 42 -14.14 6.39 16.29
C ARG A 42 -14.55 5.65 15.02
N SER A 43 -15.74 5.95 14.54
CA SER A 43 -16.04 5.69 13.13
C SER A 43 -15.04 6.51 12.33
N LEU A 44 -14.09 5.82 11.72
CA LEU A 44 -13.26 6.39 10.67
C LEU A 44 -14.23 7.02 9.67
N PRO A 45 -13.98 8.26 9.23
CA PRO A 45 -14.84 8.87 8.24
C PRO A 45 -14.96 7.92 7.07
N ALA A 46 -16.19 7.61 6.67
CA ALA A 46 -16.49 6.76 5.52
C ALA A 46 -15.67 7.28 4.33
N GLN A 47 -14.76 6.44 3.84
CA GLN A 47 -13.95 6.80 2.69
C GLN A 47 -14.89 6.91 1.48
N PRO A 48 -14.78 7.99 0.68
CA PRO A 48 -15.61 8.12 -0.50
C PRO A 48 -15.39 6.90 -1.40
N THR A 49 -16.47 6.25 -1.76
CA THR A 49 -16.48 5.16 -2.76
C THR A 49 -15.83 5.65 -4.04
N PRO A 50 -14.93 4.86 -4.64
CA PRO A 50 -14.18 5.29 -5.80
C PRO A 50 -15.04 5.25 -7.06
N THR A 51 -14.75 6.16 -7.97
CA THR A 51 -14.88 6.14 -9.44
C THR A 51 -16.07 6.72 -10.14
N ASP A 52 -17.12 7.16 -9.49
CA ASP A 52 -18.11 7.96 -10.22
C ASP A 52 -17.56 9.37 -10.44
N GLY A 53 -17.00 9.61 -11.64
CA GLY A 53 -16.55 10.94 -12.09
C GLY A 53 -15.04 11.19 -12.13
N VAL A 54 -14.17 10.25 -11.75
CA VAL A 54 -12.71 10.41 -11.88
C VAL A 54 -12.30 10.26 -13.35
N ARG A 55 -11.67 11.30 -13.92
CA ARG A 55 -11.19 11.31 -15.31
C ARG A 55 -9.68 11.08 -15.42
N GLY A 56 -8.99 11.00 -14.31
CA GLY A 56 -7.54 10.83 -14.23
C GLY A 56 -7.09 9.39 -14.45
N THR A 57 -5.79 9.25 -14.68
CA THR A 57 -5.11 7.96 -14.84
C THR A 57 -4.13 7.77 -13.68
N LEU A 58 -4.04 6.57 -13.09
CA LEU A 58 -2.91 6.24 -12.21
C LEU A 58 -1.82 5.56 -13.02
N PHE A 59 -0.56 5.94 -12.75
CA PHE A 59 0.62 5.40 -13.42
C PHE A 59 1.61 4.86 -12.36
N ILE A 60 1.48 3.59 -12.03
CA ILE A 60 2.07 2.96 -10.85
C ILE A 60 3.28 2.14 -11.28
N VAL A 61 4.51 2.63 -11.02
CA VAL A 61 5.75 1.97 -11.45
C VAL A 61 6.37 1.16 -10.33
N GLY A 62 6.69 -0.10 -10.60
CA GLY A 62 7.23 -1.04 -9.61
C GLY A 62 8.64 -0.72 -9.10
N GLY A 63 9.30 0.29 -9.64
CA GLY A 63 10.64 0.70 -9.23
C GLY A 63 11.72 0.40 -10.26
N GLY A 64 12.98 0.48 -9.84
CA GLY A 64 14.12 0.30 -10.72
C GLY A 64 14.29 1.42 -11.74
N THR A 65 15.16 1.21 -12.71
CA THR A 65 15.34 2.11 -13.85
C THR A 65 14.11 2.09 -14.74
N GLN A 66 13.54 3.25 -15.02
CA GLN A 66 12.37 3.34 -15.89
C GLN A 66 12.84 3.35 -17.36
N PRO A 67 12.37 2.42 -18.20
CA PRO A 67 12.61 2.49 -19.63
C PRO A 67 12.14 3.83 -20.22
N PRO A 68 12.84 4.42 -21.20
CA PRO A 68 12.45 5.68 -21.83
C PRO A 68 10.98 5.71 -22.25
N ALA A 69 10.50 4.63 -22.86
CA ALA A 69 9.12 4.49 -23.32
C ALA A 69 8.07 4.66 -22.20
N LEU A 70 8.38 4.27 -20.94
CA LEU A 70 7.48 4.51 -19.80
C LEU A 70 7.46 5.99 -19.42
N VAL A 71 8.60 6.67 -19.46
CA VAL A 71 8.68 8.09 -19.14
C VAL A 71 7.95 8.91 -20.21
N GLU A 72 8.11 8.54 -21.48
CA GLU A 72 7.39 9.12 -22.63
C GLU A 72 5.87 8.89 -22.52
N ASP A 73 5.44 7.68 -22.15
CA ASP A 73 4.01 7.39 -21.97
C ASP A 73 3.40 8.23 -20.85
N PHE A 74 4.11 8.43 -19.73
CA PHE A 74 3.66 9.33 -18.67
C PHE A 74 3.49 10.77 -19.17
N VAL A 75 4.49 11.32 -19.87
CA VAL A 75 4.43 12.68 -20.44
C VAL A 75 3.30 12.79 -21.45
N ARG A 76 3.13 11.81 -22.33
CA ARG A 76 2.06 11.77 -23.33
C ARG A 76 0.67 11.81 -22.65
N ARG A 77 0.47 11.03 -21.57
CA ARG A 77 -0.77 11.04 -20.78
C ARG A 77 -0.99 12.34 -20.03
N ALA A 78 0.09 13.02 -19.63
CA ALA A 78 0.02 14.36 -19.05
C ALA A 78 -0.30 15.48 -20.08
N GLY A 79 -0.54 15.15 -21.35
CA GLY A 79 -0.89 16.10 -22.41
C GLY A 79 0.13 16.19 -23.53
N GLY A 80 1.29 15.54 -23.40
CA GLY A 80 2.38 15.53 -24.38
C GLY A 80 3.24 16.81 -24.36
N ALA A 81 4.23 16.84 -25.25
CA ALA A 81 5.16 17.97 -25.37
C ALA A 81 4.43 19.30 -25.58
N GLY A 82 4.88 20.34 -24.91
CA GLY A 82 4.33 21.69 -24.95
C GLY A 82 3.02 21.88 -24.16
N ARG A 83 2.38 20.82 -23.69
CA ARG A 83 1.13 20.89 -22.92
C ARG A 83 1.19 20.23 -21.54
N ALA A 84 2.05 19.23 -21.39
CA ALA A 84 2.22 18.56 -20.11
C ALA A 84 2.79 19.52 -19.06
N LYS A 85 2.11 19.64 -17.91
CA LYS A 85 2.54 20.40 -16.74
C LYS A 85 2.65 19.45 -15.57
N ILE A 86 3.88 19.11 -15.17
CA ILE A 86 4.16 18.04 -14.24
C ILE A 86 4.78 18.57 -12.95
N VAL A 87 4.22 18.17 -11.82
CA VAL A 87 4.76 18.45 -10.48
C VAL A 87 5.35 17.18 -9.92
N VAL A 88 6.61 17.23 -9.50
CA VAL A 88 7.37 16.10 -8.95
C VAL A 88 7.55 16.28 -7.44
N PHE A 89 7.10 15.32 -6.66
CA PHE A 89 7.32 15.24 -5.21
C PHE A 89 8.41 14.22 -4.90
N ALA A 90 9.48 14.65 -4.25
CA ALA A 90 10.66 13.84 -3.98
C ALA A 90 10.89 13.54 -2.48
N GLN A 91 9.91 13.79 -1.61
CA GLN A 91 10.01 13.65 -0.16
C GLN A 91 10.40 12.24 0.31
N ALA A 92 10.13 11.22 -0.50
CA ALA A 92 10.60 9.86 -0.22
C ALA A 92 12.11 9.70 -0.34
N SER A 93 12.76 10.48 -1.21
CA SER A 93 14.16 10.28 -1.57
C SER A 93 15.12 10.79 -0.49
N ALA A 94 16.14 10.01 -0.17
CA ALA A 94 17.26 10.48 0.65
C ALA A 94 18.07 11.59 -0.06
N GLY A 95 18.03 11.64 -1.40
CA GLY A 95 18.65 12.71 -2.20
C GLY A 95 17.82 14.00 -2.27
N GLY A 96 16.61 13.99 -1.70
CA GLY A 96 15.75 15.16 -1.54
C GLY A 96 15.49 15.91 -2.83
N GLU A 97 15.63 17.22 -2.77
CA GLU A 97 15.38 18.13 -3.89
C GLU A 97 16.16 17.77 -5.17
N ARG A 98 17.43 17.33 -5.02
CA ARG A 98 18.26 16.92 -6.16
C ARG A 98 17.64 15.76 -6.94
N SER A 99 17.07 14.80 -6.25
CA SER A 99 16.39 13.66 -6.90
C SER A 99 15.11 14.10 -7.62
N GLY A 100 14.37 15.03 -7.03
CA GLY A 100 13.19 15.63 -7.65
C GLY A 100 13.54 16.40 -8.91
N GLU A 101 14.58 17.23 -8.84
CA GLU A 101 15.03 18.04 -9.96
C GLU A 101 15.58 17.19 -11.12
N ALA A 102 16.32 16.12 -10.80
CA ALA A 102 16.76 15.15 -11.82
C ALA A 102 15.56 14.56 -12.57
N LYS A 103 14.50 14.15 -11.85
CA LYS A 103 13.28 13.62 -12.49
C LYS A 103 12.51 14.68 -13.28
N ALA A 104 12.42 15.90 -12.77
CA ALA A 104 11.80 17.00 -13.49
C ALA A 104 12.56 17.31 -14.78
N LYS A 105 13.90 17.20 -14.76
CA LYS A 105 14.74 17.35 -15.96
C LYS A 105 14.44 16.28 -17.01
N ASP A 106 14.22 15.03 -16.61
CA ASP A 106 13.83 13.95 -17.55
C ASP A 106 12.52 14.31 -18.27
N PHE A 107 11.53 14.81 -17.54
CA PHE A 107 10.25 15.22 -18.14
C PHE A 107 10.39 16.46 -19.06
N ARG A 108 11.24 17.43 -18.66
CA ARG A 108 11.52 18.60 -19.52
C ARG A 108 12.23 18.22 -20.81
N ALA A 109 13.12 17.21 -20.76
CA ALA A 109 13.77 16.69 -21.96
C ALA A 109 12.78 16.11 -22.98
N LEU A 110 11.59 15.72 -22.52
CA LEU A 110 10.48 15.25 -23.36
C LEU A 110 9.48 16.36 -23.72
N GLY A 111 9.84 17.63 -23.48
CA GLY A 111 9.03 18.79 -23.84
C GLY A 111 7.93 19.14 -22.84
N ALA A 112 7.90 18.56 -21.64
CA ALA A 112 6.97 18.96 -20.58
C ALA A 112 7.45 20.22 -19.84
N GLU A 113 6.52 21.02 -19.34
CA GLU A 113 6.79 21.93 -18.22
C GLU A 113 6.83 21.06 -16.95
N ALA A 114 7.97 20.99 -16.26
CA ALA A 114 8.09 20.19 -15.07
C ALA A 114 8.89 20.89 -13.98
N ARG A 115 8.42 20.77 -12.74
CA ARG A 115 9.06 21.33 -11.54
C ARG A 115 9.11 20.29 -10.41
N ALA A 116 10.17 20.32 -9.62
CA ALA A 116 10.26 19.57 -8.37
C ALA A 116 9.78 20.43 -7.19
N LEU A 117 9.04 19.81 -6.27
CA LEU A 117 8.68 20.38 -4.99
C LEU A 117 9.32 19.57 -3.87
N TRP A 118 10.17 20.25 -3.12
CA TRP A 118 10.76 19.76 -1.88
C TRP A 118 10.25 20.63 -0.74
N ILE A 119 9.20 20.16 -0.06
CA ILE A 119 8.44 20.91 0.94
C ILE A 119 8.34 20.11 2.23
N ASP A 120 8.17 20.79 3.34
CA ASP A 120 7.80 20.19 4.61
C ASP A 120 6.29 20.16 4.83
N ARG A 121 5.87 19.57 5.95
CA ARG A 121 4.44 19.42 6.32
C ARG A 121 3.70 20.74 6.44
N ARG A 122 4.36 21.79 6.98
CA ARG A 122 3.75 23.10 7.16
C ARG A 122 3.57 23.81 5.83
N GLN A 123 4.56 23.68 4.96
CA GLN A 123 4.51 24.24 3.61
C GLN A 123 3.42 23.58 2.76
N ALA A 124 3.09 22.31 3.01
CA ALA A 124 2.05 21.59 2.30
C ALA A 124 0.62 22.15 2.53
N ASP A 125 0.45 23.04 3.50
CA ASP A 125 -0.81 23.74 3.76
C ASP A 125 -0.82 25.22 3.34
N LEU A 126 0.28 25.73 2.78
CA LEU A 126 0.37 27.11 2.32
C LEU A 126 -0.33 27.32 0.95
N ASP A 127 -1.12 28.37 0.83
CA ASP A 127 -1.77 28.74 -0.44
C ASP A 127 -0.79 28.91 -1.60
N SER A 128 0.39 29.46 -1.33
CA SER A 128 1.44 29.63 -2.34
C SER A 128 1.93 28.31 -2.92
N VAL A 129 2.02 27.27 -2.09
CA VAL A 129 2.44 25.93 -2.52
C VAL A 129 1.30 25.19 -3.21
N VAL A 130 0.08 25.27 -2.68
CA VAL A 130 -1.13 24.69 -3.30
C VAL A 130 -1.32 25.22 -4.72
N ARG A 131 -1.14 26.54 -4.94
CA ARG A 131 -1.23 27.15 -6.28
C ARG A 131 -0.19 26.64 -7.29
N LEU A 132 0.91 26.02 -6.84
CA LEU A 132 1.88 25.39 -7.76
C LEU A 132 1.30 24.16 -8.49
N LEU A 133 0.17 23.63 -8.00
CA LEU A 133 -0.60 22.55 -8.63
C LEU A 133 -1.68 23.07 -9.61
N ASP A 134 -1.90 24.39 -9.70
CA ASP A 134 -2.88 24.95 -10.61
C ASP A 134 -2.53 24.63 -12.07
N GLY A 135 -3.49 24.05 -12.78
CA GLY A 135 -3.28 23.62 -14.15
C GLY A 135 -2.33 22.42 -14.32
N ALA A 136 -1.84 21.79 -13.25
CA ALA A 136 -1.03 20.58 -13.37
C ALA A 136 -1.84 19.46 -14.06
N THR A 137 -1.23 18.85 -15.07
CA THR A 137 -1.77 17.74 -15.84
C THR A 137 -1.09 16.42 -15.48
N GLY A 138 0.02 16.47 -14.73
CA GLY A 138 0.74 15.33 -14.20
C GLY A 138 1.25 15.58 -12.79
N VAL A 139 1.20 14.56 -11.94
CA VAL A 139 1.82 14.52 -10.61
C VAL A 139 2.66 13.27 -10.51
N TRP A 140 3.89 13.41 -10.06
CA TRP A 140 4.82 12.30 -9.92
C TRP A 140 5.40 12.21 -8.52
N PHE A 141 5.32 11.02 -7.90
CA PHE A 141 5.95 10.72 -6.62
C PHE A 141 7.23 9.92 -6.83
N GLY A 142 8.35 10.42 -6.30
CA GLY A 142 9.65 9.74 -6.35
C GLY A 142 9.73 8.50 -5.46
N GLY A 143 10.77 7.70 -5.69
CA GLY A 143 11.10 6.55 -4.87
C GLY A 143 11.90 6.90 -3.61
N GLY A 144 11.99 5.96 -2.68
CA GLY A 144 12.69 6.04 -1.41
C GLY A 144 11.88 5.44 -0.27
N ASP A 145 11.55 6.22 0.74
CA ASP A 145 10.73 5.83 1.88
C ASP A 145 9.33 6.46 1.77
N GLN A 146 8.32 5.62 1.58
CA GLN A 146 6.92 6.03 1.45
C GLN A 146 6.37 6.72 2.70
N ASN A 147 6.87 6.37 3.88
CA ASN A 147 6.43 6.98 5.13
C ASN A 147 6.76 8.47 5.19
N ARG A 148 7.86 8.89 4.55
CA ARG A 148 8.19 10.32 4.40
C ARG A 148 7.20 11.07 3.53
N LEU A 149 6.72 10.46 2.44
CA LEU A 149 5.68 11.06 1.59
C LEU A 149 4.38 11.26 2.35
N THR A 150 3.91 10.22 3.04
CA THR A 150 2.67 10.30 3.82
C THR A 150 2.81 11.26 5.01
N ALA A 151 3.94 11.27 5.72
CA ALA A 151 4.20 12.19 6.82
C ALA A 151 4.11 13.66 6.40
N VAL A 152 4.59 13.97 5.19
CA VAL A 152 4.57 15.36 4.67
C VAL A 152 3.22 15.72 4.05
N LEU A 153 2.63 14.83 3.24
CA LEU A 153 1.54 15.21 2.34
C LEU A 153 0.14 14.76 2.81
N ARG A 154 0.03 13.63 3.53
CA ARG A 154 -1.29 13.07 3.89
C ARG A 154 -2.11 14.01 4.77
N GLY A 155 -3.34 14.26 4.36
CA GLY A 155 -4.30 15.12 5.06
C GLY A 155 -4.05 16.62 4.88
N THR A 156 -3.12 17.03 4.00
CA THR A 156 -2.82 18.44 3.73
C THR A 156 -3.63 19.00 2.56
N ARG A 157 -3.59 20.30 2.40
CA ARG A 157 -4.22 21.00 1.26
C ARG A 157 -3.53 20.66 -0.08
N VAL A 158 -2.24 20.36 -0.08
CA VAL A 158 -1.53 19.86 -1.27
C VAL A 158 -2.08 18.49 -1.68
N GLU A 159 -2.33 17.55 -0.73
CA GLU A 159 -2.96 16.28 -1.07
C GLU A 159 -4.37 16.49 -1.65
N GLN A 160 -5.16 17.39 -1.08
CA GLN A 160 -6.50 17.73 -1.60
C GLN A 160 -6.41 18.27 -3.03
N ALA A 161 -5.44 19.14 -3.30
CA ALA A 161 -5.21 19.66 -4.65
C ALA A 161 -4.79 18.55 -5.63
N ILE A 162 -3.93 17.62 -5.23
CA ILE A 162 -3.56 16.45 -6.05
C ILE A 162 -4.80 15.61 -6.39
N ARG A 163 -5.67 15.33 -5.42
CA ARG A 163 -6.94 14.61 -5.65
C ARG A 163 -7.86 15.35 -6.61
N ALA A 164 -7.97 16.68 -6.46
CA ALA A 164 -8.76 17.51 -7.35
C ALA A 164 -8.21 17.47 -8.79
N ARG A 165 -6.87 17.51 -8.95
CA ARG A 165 -6.24 17.36 -10.28
C ARG A 165 -6.48 15.97 -10.87
N TYR A 166 -6.36 14.91 -10.08
CA TYR A 166 -6.68 13.54 -10.50
C TYR A 166 -8.14 13.42 -10.95
N ALA A 167 -9.09 13.89 -10.15
CA ALA A 167 -10.50 13.90 -10.52
C ALA A 167 -10.76 14.69 -11.82
N ALA A 168 -10.02 15.78 -12.04
CA ALA A 168 -10.13 16.62 -13.24
C ALA A 168 -9.47 16.03 -14.50
N GLY A 169 -8.77 14.88 -14.41
CA GLY A 169 -8.18 14.19 -15.56
C GLY A 169 -6.65 14.19 -15.61
N ALA A 170 -5.96 14.68 -14.56
CA ALA A 170 -4.51 14.58 -14.50
C ALA A 170 -4.04 13.13 -14.37
N VAL A 171 -2.85 12.81 -14.90
CA VAL A 171 -2.17 11.58 -14.61
C VAL A 171 -1.43 11.72 -13.27
N VAL A 172 -1.68 10.80 -12.33
CA VAL A 172 -0.97 10.73 -11.05
C VAL A 172 -0.18 9.44 -11.02
N GLY A 173 1.12 9.54 -10.82
CA GLY A 173 1.97 8.37 -10.84
C GLY A 173 3.12 8.46 -9.84
N GLY A 174 3.85 7.37 -9.75
CA GLY A 174 5.03 7.29 -8.91
C GLY A 174 5.77 5.99 -9.08
N THR A 175 6.98 5.94 -8.54
CA THR A 175 7.86 4.78 -8.63
C THR A 175 8.25 4.29 -7.25
N SER A 176 8.29 2.96 -7.03
CA SER A 176 8.71 2.35 -5.76
C SER A 176 7.89 2.89 -4.57
N ALA A 177 8.48 3.65 -3.65
CA ALA A 177 7.76 4.33 -2.58
C ALA A 177 6.60 5.21 -3.10
N GLY A 178 6.84 5.92 -4.22
CA GLY A 178 5.80 6.72 -4.89
C GLY A 178 4.67 5.90 -5.49
N ALA A 179 4.90 4.63 -5.82
CA ALA A 179 3.86 3.68 -6.21
C ALA A 179 3.06 3.19 -4.99
N ALA A 180 3.75 2.86 -3.90
CA ALA A 180 3.13 2.36 -2.68
C ALA A 180 2.12 3.36 -2.08
N VAL A 181 2.45 4.66 -2.05
CA VAL A 181 1.57 5.68 -1.47
C VAL A 181 0.24 5.87 -2.20
N LEU A 182 0.12 5.38 -3.44
CA LEU A 182 -1.12 5.53 -4.22
C LEU A 182 -2.24 4.62 -3.71
N SER A 183 -1.91 3.50 -3.06
CA SER A 183 -2.92 2.56 -2.53
C SER A 183 -3.21 2.77 -1.04
N THR A 184 -4.36 2.26 -0.60
CA THR A 184 -4.70 2.03 0.79
C THR A 184 -5.38 0.67 0.88
N PRO A 185 -4.85 -0.26 1.72
CA PRO A 185 -3.68 -0.11 2.58
C PRO A 185 -2.37 0.07 1.80
N MET A 186 -1.42 0.78 2.41
CA MET A 186 -0.07 1.01 1.89
C MET A 186 0.93 0.16 2.67
N ILE A 187 1.74 -0.63 1.99
CA ILE A 187 2.82 -1.40 2.62
C ILE A 187 3.94 -0.43 3.01
N THR A 188 4.31 -0.38 4.30
CA THR A 188 5.39 0.51 4.79
C THR A 188 6.78 0.01 4.46
N GLY A 189 6.93 -1.30 4.24
CA GLY A 189 8.21 -1.96 3.94
C GLY A 189 8.78 -2.77 5.08
N GLU A 190 8.17 -2.70 6.26
CA GLU A 190 8.61 -3.44 7.44
C GLU A 190 7.91 -4.80 7.56
N GLU A 191 8.67 -5.82 7.99
CA GLU A 191 8.14 -7.11 8.40
C GLU A 191 7.99 -7.13 9.92
N LEU A 192 6.79 -7.49 10.39
CA LEU A 192 6.48 -7.56 11.81
C LEU A 192 6.82 -8.93 12.37
N GLY A 193 7.42 -8.96 13.57
CA GLY A 193 7.68 -10.17 14.33
C GLY A 193 8.81 -11.06 13.82
N THR A 194 9.70 -10.56 12.96
CA THR A 194 10.94 -11.24 12.56
C THR A 194 12.14 -10.30 12.68
N ARG A 195 13.33 -10.91 12.83
CA ARG A 195 14.57 -10.14 12.71
C ARG A 195 14.73 -9.70 11.27
N ARG A 196 14.97 -8.41 11.04
CA ARG A 196 15.25 -7.89 9.72
C ARG A 196 16.43 -8.62 9.10
N ASP A 197 16.17 -9.39 8.06
CA ASP A 197 17.16 -9.70 7.04
C ASP A 197 16.74 -8.98 5.76
N SER A 198 17.44 -7.91 5.44
CA SER A 198 17.13 -7.06 4.28
C SER A 198 17.43 -7.75 2.95
N THR A 199 18.11 -8.90 2.97
CA THR A 199 18.56 -9.62 1.78
C THR A 199 17.65 -10.77 1.40
N GLU A 200 16.86 -11.29 2.35
CA GLU A 200 15.98 -12.42 2.12
C GLU A 200 14.55 -12.00 1.73
N ALA A 201 13.92 -12.83 0.93
CA ALA A 201 12.49 -12.74 0.69
C ALA A 201 11.73 -13.10 1.98
N TRP A 202 10.55 -12.54 2.16
CA TRP A 202 9.61 -12.91 3.22
C TRP A 202 9.38 -14.43 3.23
N THR A 203 9.67 -15.08 4.33
CA THR A 203 9.73 -16.56 4.40
C THR A 203 8.42 -17.20 4.80
N ARG A 204 7.41 -16.40 5.19
CA ARG A 204 6.13 -16.93 5.68
C ARG A 204 4.94 -16.18 5.10
N VAL A 205 3.80 -16.85 5.08
CA VAL A 205 2.48 -16.26 4.80
C VAL A 205 1.69 -16.31 6.10
N ALA A 206 1.56 -15.17 6.76
CA ALA A 206 0.96 -15.10 8.10
C ALA A 206 0.25 -13.76 8.31
N ARG A 207 -0.83 -13.79 9.10
CA ARG A 207 -1.56 -12.59 9.53
C ARG A 207 -0.66 -11.70 10.39
N GLY A 208 -0.76 -10.39 10.17
CA GLY A 208 0.01 -9.41 10.93
C GLY A 208 1.53 -9.48 10.72
N SER A 209 2.01 -10.13 9.64
CA SER A 209 3.43 -10.19 9.33
C SER A 209 3.94 -8.99 8.52
N VAL A 210 3.04 -8.19 7.98
CA VAL A 210 3.36 -7.03 7.12
C VAL A 210 2.83 -5.77 7.78
N GLU A 211 3.70 -4.78 7.95
CA GLU A 211 3.28 -3.48 8.43
C GLU A 211 2.61 -2.69 7.30
N VAL A 212 1.44 -2.13 7.60
CA VAL A 212 0.68 -1.27 6.71
C VAL A 212 0.28 0.04 7.38
N ASP A 213 0.16 1.08 6.58
CA ASP A 213 -0.42 2.38 6.96
C ASP A 213 -1.37 2.86 5.84
N SER A 214 -1.97 4.00 6.01
CA SER A 214 -2.78 4.62 4.97
C SER A 214 -1.91 5.38 3.98
N GLY A 215 -2.02 5.03 2.71
CA GLY A 215 -1.50 5.85 1.61
C GLY A 215 -2.45 6.99 1.24
N PHE A 216 -2.33 7.47 0.01
CA PHE A 216 -3.23 8.52 -0.52
C PHE A 216 -4.58 7.98 -1.00
N ALA A 217 -4.86 6.70 -0.90
CA ALA A 217 -6.14 6.08 -1.27
C ALA A 217 -6.68 6.52 -2.65
N LEU A 218 -5.79 6.66 -3.64
CA LEU A 218 -6.18 6.88 -5.03
C LEU A 218 -6.54 5.55 -5.71
N LEU A 219 -5.94 4.45 -5.23
CA LEU A 219 -6.33 3.08 -5.54
C LEU A 219 -6.74 2.38 -4.23
N THR A 220 -8.02 2.10 -4.07
CA THR A 220 -8.58 1.44 -2.87
C THR A 220 -9.05 0.01 -3.15
N SER A 221 -9.13 -0.38 -4.42
CA SER A 221 -9.59 -1.71 -4.82
C SER A 221 -8.53 -2.80 -4.68
N ALA A 222 -7.25 -2.43 -4.51
CA ALA A 222 -6.15 -3.38 -4.41
C ALA A 222 -4.99 -2.85 -3.56
N VAL A 223 -4.25 -3.78 -2.95
CA VAL A 223 -2.96 -3.50 -2.32
C VAL A 223 -1.89 -3.46 -3.41
N VAL A 224 -1.05 -2.41 -3.40
CA VAL A 224 0.09 -2.29 -4.33
C VAL A 224 1.37 -2.74 -3.65
N ASP A 225 2.09 -3.65 -4.28
CA ASP A 225 3.47 -3.99 -3.95
C ASP A 225 4.40 -3.67 -5.13
N GLN A 226 5.65 -3.37 -4.86
CA GLN A 226 6.62 -2.86 -5.83
C GLN A 226 7.95 -3.64 -5.75
N HIS A 227 8.85 -3.53 -6.75
CA HIS A 227 10.05 -4.36 -6.91
C HIS A 227 9.74 -5.86 -6.77
N PHE A 228 8.61 -6.27 -7.29
CA PHE A 228 7.90 -7.45 -6.80
C PHE A 228 8.63 -8.76 -7.10
N LEU A 229 8.86 -9.06 -8.37
CA LEU A 229 9.58 -10.27 -8.78
C LEU A 229 11.05 -10.16 -8.41
N ARG A 230 11.64 -9.00 -8.63
CA ARG A 230 13.04 -8.71 -8.33
C ARG A 230 13.42 -9.02 -6.89
N ARG A 231 12.53 -8.68 -5.94
CA ARG A 231 12.74 -8.87 -4.50
C ARG A 231 11.93 -10.03 -3.91
N LYS A 232 11.32 -10.90 -4.76
CA LYS A 232 10.57 -12.10 -4.36
C LYS A 232 9.48 -11.84 -3.31
N ARG A 233 8.70 -10.79 -3.49
CA ARG A 233 7.75 -10.28 -2.48
C ARG A 233 6.40 -11.00 -2.43
N HIS A 234 6.30 -12.21 -2.99
CA HIS A 234 5.08 -13.00 -3.10
C HIS A 234 4.40 -13.25 -1.75
N ASN A 235 5.18 -13.73 -0.74
CA ASN A 235 4.62 -14.09 0.57
C ASN A 235 4.04 -12.87 1.30
N ARG A 236 4.67 -11.71 1.15
CA ARG A 236 4.21 -10.47 1.77
C ARG A 236 2.88 -10.01 1.16
N LEU A 237 2.75 -10.01 -0.16
CA LEU A 237 1.49 -9.68 -0.81
C LEU A 237 0.40 -10.70 -0.49
N LEU A 238 0.72 -12.00 -0.52
CA LEU A 238 -0.21 -13.06 -0.12
C LEU A 238 -0.68 -12.88 1.32
N SER A 239 0.23 -12.55 2.26
CA SER A 239 -0.13 -12.32 3.67
C SER A 239 -1.19 -11.26 3.82
N LEU A 240 -1.08 -10.14 3.11
CA LEU A 240 -2.06 -9.06 3.16
C LEU A 240 -3.37 -9.42 2.47
N VAL A 241 -3.30 -9.95 1.24
CA VAL A 241 -4.49 -10.27 0.44
C VAL A 241 -5.35 -11.35 1.10
N LEU A 242 -4.73 -12.34 1.77
CA LEU A 242 -5.46 -13.39 2.46
C LEU A 242 -5.98 -12.95 3.82
N ALA A 243 -5.26 -12.05 4.51
CA ALA A 243 -5.65 -11.59 5.83
C ALA A 243 -6.78 -10.57 5.81
N ASP A 244 -6.70 -9.58 4.93
CA ASP A 244 -7.47 -8.34 5.03
C ASP A 244 -8.02 -7.91 3.66
N ALA A 245 -9.15 -7.18 3.68
CA ALA A 245 -9.67 -6.52 2.49
C ALA A 245 -8.63 -5.50 1.95
N PRO A 246 -8.57 -5.30 0.63
CA PRO A 246 -9.58 -5.63 -0.38
C PRO A 246 -9.51 -7.06 -0.96
N HIS A 247 -8.66 -7.95 -0.49
CA HIS A 247 -8.46 -9.32 -0.99
C HIS A 247 -8.07 -9.38 -2.48
N LEU A 248 -7.60 -8.27 -3.00
CA LEU A 248 -7.01 -8.11 -4.32
C LEU A 248 -5.66 -7.39 -4.14
N GLY A 249 -4.63 -7.93 -4.70
CA GLY A 249 -3.29 -7.34 -4.64
C GLY A 249 -2.61 -7.35 -5.99
N VAL A 250 -1.74 -6.37 -6.21
CA VAL A 250 -0.92 -6.30 -7.42
C VAL A 250 0.54 -6.02 -7.07
N GLY A 251 1.39 -6.96 -7.41
CA GLY A 251 2.84 -6.82 -7.36
C GLY A 251 3.37 -6.36 -8.71
N ILE A 252 4.03 -5.21 -8.75
CA ILE A 252 4.55 -4.61 -9.97
C ILE A 252 6.07 -4.71 -9.95
N ASP A 253 6.65 -5.29 -11.00
CA ASP A 253 8.10 -5.48 -11.05
C ASP A 253 8.85 -4.23 -11.54
N GLU A 254 10.17 -4.24 -11.39
CA GLU A 254 11.04 -3.14 -11.83
C GLU A 254 10.91 -2.87 -13.34
N GLY A 255 11.04 -1.62 -13.74
CA GLY A 255 10.91 -1.19 -15.13
C GLY A 255 9.53 -1.41 -15.74
N THR A 256 8.52 -1.66 -14.91
CA THR A 256 7.14 -1.99 -15.32
C THR A 256 6.16 -1.07 -14.62
N ALA A 257 5.11 -0.68 -15.32
CA ALA A 257 4.01 0.12 -14.81
C ALA A 257 2.68 -0.61 -14.90
N LEU A 258 1.86 -0.49 -13.86
CA LEU A 258 0.43 -0.69 -13.91
C LEU A 258 -0.24 0.65 -14.16
N ILE A 259 -1.02 0.73 -15.21
CA ILE A 259 -1.76 1.93 -15.61
C ILE A 259 -3.23 1.66 -15.34
N VAL A 260 -3.82 2.41 -14.39
CA VAL A 260 -5.25 2.36 -14.11
C VAL A 260 -5.93 3.44 -14.93
N GLU A 261 -6.68 3.02 -15.93
CA GLU A 261 -7.39 3.92 -16.83
C GLU A 261 -8.65 4.51 -16.16
N PRO A 262 -9.20 5.63 -16.66
CA PRO A 262 -10.41 6.25 -16.09
C PRO A 262 -11.63 5.34 -16.05
N ASP A 263 -11.71 4.35 -16.95
CA ASP A 263 -12.77 3.33 -16.96
C ASP A 263 -12.54 2.20 -15.96
N GLY A 264 -11.45 2.26 -15.20
CA GLY A 264 -11.07 1.26 -14.21
C GLY A 264 -10.30 0.06 -14.77
N LEU A 265 -10.08 -0.03 -16.08
CA LEU A 265 -9.27 -1.10 -16.68
C LEU A 265 -7.80 -0.90 -16.32
N TRP A 266 -7.11 -1.97 -15.97
CA TRP A 266 -5.68 -1.98 -15.73
C TRP A 266 -4.92 -2.40 -16.99
N ARG A 267 -3.87 -1.70 -17.33
CA ARG A 267 -2.94 -2.05 -18.40
C ARG A 267 -1.54 -2.19 -17.85
N VAL A 268 -0.79 -3.15 -18.37
CA VAL A 268 0.63 -3.34 -18.03
C VAL A 268 1.50 -2.81 -19.16
N ALA A 269 2.49 -1.99 -18.80
CA ALA A 269 3.49 -1.47 -19.73
C ALA A 269 4.89 -1.60 -19.13
N GLY A 270 5.93 -1.69 -19.96
CA GLY A 270 7.32 -1.77 -19.51
C GLY A 270 8.03 -3.02 -20.01
N VAL A 271 8.97 -3.55 -19.21
CA VAL A 271 9.89 -4.62 -19.63
C VAL A 271 9.73 -5.94 -18.87
N SER A 272 8.93 -5.96 -17.80
CA SER A 272 8.65 -7.15 -17.01
C SER A 272 7.14 -7.38 -16.89
N ALA A 273 6.62 -7.72 -15.71
CA ALA A 273 5.23 -8.10 -15.52
C ALA A 273 4.63 -7.49 -14.24
N ALA A 274 3.30 -7.44 -14.22
CA ALA A 274 2.52 -7.30 -13.01
C ALA A 274 1.97 -8.67 -12.58
N PHE A 275 1.96 -8.92 -11.29
CA PHE A 275 1.47 -10.15 -10.66
C PHE A 275 0.22 -9.82 -9.86
N VAL A 276 -0.93 -10.31 -10.28
CA VAL A 276 -2.22 -10.07 -9.59
C VAL A 276 -2.60 -11.27 -8.76
N VAL A 277 -2.91 -11.03 -7.49
CA VAL A 277 -3.47 -12.02 -6.55
C VAL A 277 -4.92 -11.63 -6.29
N ASP A 278 -5.86 -12.45 -6.74
CA ASP A 278 -7.30 -12.24 -6.53
C ASP A 278 -7.87 -13.33 -5.63
N ALA A 279 -8.10 -12.99 -4.37
CA ALA A 279 -8.66 -13.89 -3.36
C ALA A 279 -10.07 -13.48 -2.92
N ARG A 280 -10.76 -12.63 -3.68
CA ARG A 280 -12.11 -12.12 -3.33
C ARG A 280 -13.15 -13.24 -3.24
N ASP A 281 -13.05 -14.22 -4.12
CA ASP A 281 -13.96 -15.38 -4.15
C ASP A 281 -13.33 -16.64 -3.51
N ALA A 282 -12.10 -16.54 -2.96
CA ALA A 282 -11.40 -17.67 -2.39
C ALA A 282 -11.99 -18.07 -1.02
N GLN A 283 -12.02 -19.36 -0.74
CA GLN A 283 -12.19 -19.87 0.60
C GLN A 283 -10.91 -19.60 1.39
N ARG A 284 -11.01 -18.92 2.53
CA ARG A 284 -9.87 -18.55 3.37
C ARG A 284 -10.02 -19.12 4.78
N THR A 285 -8.90 -19.35 5.45
CA THR A 285 -8.89 -19.71 6.87
C THR A 285 -9.59 -18.63 7.72
N GLU A 286 -10.14 -19.04 8.85
CA GLU A 286 -10.82 -18.15 9.79
C GLU A 286 -9.90 -17.01 10.28
N ALA A 287 -10.51 -15.90 10.71
CA ALA A 287 -9.78 -14.72 11.17
C ALA A 287 -8.82 -14.99 12.37
N ALA A 288 -9.13 -15.99 13.21
CA ALA A 288 -8.30 -16.37 14.34
C ALA A 288 -7.12 -17.28 13.98
N ALA A 289 -7.06 -17.80 12.74
CA ALA A 289 -5.99 -18.72 12.35
C ALA A 289 -4.65 -17.98 12.25
N PRO A 290 -3.60 -18.45 12.95
CA PRO A 290 -2.27 -17.82 12.89
C PRO A 290 -1.58 -18.06 11.55
N VAL A 291 -1.89 -19.16 10.88
CA VAL A 291 -1.39 -19.50 9.55
C VAL A 291 -2.50 -19.27 8.55
N LEU A 292 -2.19 -18.48 7.54
CA LEU A 292 -3.12 -18.17 6.45
C LEU A 292 -3.11 -19.31 5.42
N GLY A 293 -4.30 -19.76 5.06
CA GLY A 293 -4.53 -20.72 3.99
C GLY A 293 -5.69 -20.25 3.11
N ALA A 294 -5.65 -20.61 1.84
CA ALA A 294 -6.74 -20.33 0.93
C ALA A 294 -6.85 -21.39 -0.19
N ALA A 295 -8.07 -21.58 -0.67
CA ALA A 295 -8.34 -22.39 -1.85
C ALA A 295 -9.14 -21.56 -2.88
N GLY A 296 -8.81 -21.70 -4.16
CA GLY A 296 -9.50 -20.97 -5.23
C GLY A 296 -8.98 -19.53 -5.43
N VAL A 297 -7.78 -19.21 -4.96
CA VAL A 297 -7.10 -17.93 -5.27
C VAL A 297 -6.75 -17.92 -6.76
N ARG A 298 -7.12 -16.86 -7.47
CA ARG A 298 -6.71 -16.63 -8.86
C ARG A 298 -5.40 -15.85 -8.89
N LEU A 299 -4.45 -16.34 -9.65
CA LEU A 299 -3.17 -15.68 -9.89
C LEU A 299 -3.05 -15.33 -11.37
N HIS A 300 -2.66 -14.09 -11.67
CA HIS A 300 -2.39 -13.65 -13.03
C HIS A 300 -0.98 -13.09 -13.10
N LEU A 301 -0.19 -13.59 -14.03
CA LEU A 301 1.09 -13.01 -14.43
C LEU A 301 0.87 -12.26 -15.74
N LEU A 302 0.94 -10.94 -15.68
CA LEU A 302 0.53 -10.04 -16.75
C LEU A 302 1.77 -9.34 -17.34
N PRO A 303 2.28 -9.78 -18.49
CA PRO A 303 3.39 -9.11 -19.16
C PRO A 303 2.95 -7.76 -19.75
N ALA A 304 3.91 -6.97 -20.23
CA ALA A 304 3.63 -5.74 -20.95
C ALA A 304 2.65 -5.98 -22.12
N GLY A 305 1.68 -5.11 -22.28
CA GLY A 305 0.59 -5.23 -23.24
C GLY A 305 -0.67 -5.93 -22.69
N ALA A 306 -0.56 -6.69 -21.61
CA ALA A 306 -1.73 -7.31 -20.98
C ALA A 306 -2.66 -6.29 -20.34
N THR A 307 -3.93 -6.70 -20.17
CA THR A 307 -4.94 -5.93 -19.44
C THR A 307 -5.62 -6.79 -18.39
N PHE A 308 -6.14 -6.13 -17.34
CA PHE A 308 -6.92 -6.78 -16.28
C PHE A 308 -8.10 -5.88 -15.90
N ASP A 309 -9.30 -6.44 -15.88
CA ASP A 309 -10.48 -5.76 -15.35
C ASP A 309 -10.67 -6.19 -13.87
N PRO A 310 -10.38 -5.32 -12.89
CA PRO A 310 -10.50 -5.67 -11.49
C PRO A 310 -11.95 -5.94 -11.04
N ARG A 311 -12.95 -5.44 -11.76
CA ARG A 311 -14.38 -5.69 -11.43
C ARG A 311 -14.80 -7.12 -11.73
N THR A 312 -14.28 -7.69 -12.82
CA THR A 312 -14.64 -9.03 -13.28
C THR A 312 -13.58 -10.09 -12.99
N GLY A 313 -12.36 -9.67 -12.62
CA GLY A 313 -11.21 -10.56 -12.45
C GLY A 313 -10.70 -11.15 -13.78
N ARG A 314 -11.06 -10.57 -14.95
CA ARG A 314 -10.64 -11.06 -16.26
C ARG A 314 -9.35 -10.41 -16.72
N ALA A 315 -8.40 -11.24 -17.12
CA ALA A 315 -7.17 -10.83 -17.78
C ALA A 315 -7.24 -11.13 -19.28
N THR A 316 -6.57 -10.28 -20.07
CA THR A 316 -6.35 -10.51 -21.50
C THR A 316 -4.86 -10.34 -21.79
N LEU A 317 -4.26 -11.34 -22.39
CA LEU A 317 -2.88 -11.31 -22.89
C LEU A 317 -2.91 -10.91 -24.37
N ARG A 318 -1.89 -10.17 -24.80
CA ARG A 318 -1.68 -9.81 -26.19
C ARG A 318 -0.47 -10.54 -26.74
#